data_67c476243dc1a930b2ef8de6d2ff9a44
#
_entry.id   67c476243dc1a930b2ef8de6d2ff9a44
#
_cell.length_a   1.000
_cell.length_b   1.000
_cell.length_c   1.000
_cell.angle_alpha   90.00
_cell.angle_beta   90.00
_cell.angle_gamma   90.00
#
_symmetry.space_group_name_H-M   'P 1'
#
loop_
_entity.id
_entity.type
_entity.pdbx_description
1 polymer ?
#
loop_
_entity_poly.entity_id
_entity_poly.type
_entity_poly.pdbx_seq_one_letter_code
_entity_poly.pdbx_strand_id
1 'polypeptide(L)'
;LCKKNDIKIVFDVADPFVVNRNRLEFLNMLKDSIDIVFANKPEMEILFNNKNIENSVKKIMQYVTSGAIKLGEEGAIVFDNDVYYRTLARPVEVLDTTGAGDMFAAGFLSSLTRKIPLDRAGKIATYLAGEIIKVNGAQISKKKIEIIKAEVFSSHYEFKF
;
A
#
# COMPACT_ATOMS: atom_id res chain seq x y z
N LEU A 1 -19.99 -13.78 2.64
CA LEU A 1 -20.92 -12.69 2.34
C LEU A 1 -20.37 -11.80 1.22
N CYS A 2 -19.15 -11.24 1.35
CA CYS A 2 -18.53 -10.33 0.37
C CYS A 2 -18.44 -10.94 -1.03
N LYS A 3 -17.86 -12.13 -1.18
CA LYS A 3 -17.73 -12.82 -2.47
C LYS A 3 -19.07 -13.07 -3.17
N LYS A 4 -20.17 -13.33 -2.39
CA LYS A 4 -21.51 -13.53 -2.96
C LYS A 4 -22.14 -12.24 -3.52
N ASN A 5 -21.63 -11.08 -3.12
CA ASN A 5 -22.12 -9.77 -3.51
C ASN A 5 -21.10 -8.97 -4.35
N ASP A 6 -20.06 -9.64 -4.86
CA ASP A 6 -18.97 -9.03 -5.64
C ASP A 6 -18.29 -7.84 -4.92
N ILE A 7 -18.19 -7.94 -3.59
CA ILE A 7 -17.52 -6.93 -2.75
C ILE A 7 -16.07 -7.34 -2.55
N LYS A 8 -15.14 -6.48 -2.95
CA LYS A 8 -13.70 -6.69 -2.75
C LYS A 8 -13.32 -6.59 -1.29
N ILE A 9 -12.51 -7.54 -0.83
CA ILE A 9 -11.97 -7.56 0.53
C ILE A 9 -10.55 -7.01 0.50
N VAL A 10 -10.36 -5.92 1.23
CA VAL A 10 -9.05 -5.29 1.43
C VAL A 10 -8.53 -5.62 2.82
N PHE A 11 -7.27 -5.99 2.91
CA PHE A 11 -6.64 -6.37 4.17
C PHE A 11 -5.27 -5.70 4.32
N ASP A 12 -5.04 -5.01 5.45
CA ASP A 12 -3.70 -4.58 5.87
C ASP A 12 -3.18 -5.58 6.92
N VAL A 13 -1.99 -6.11 6.70
CA VAL A 13 -1.35 -7.11 7.57
C VAL A 13 -1.04 -6.54 8.95
N ALA A 14 -0.74 -5.25 9.00
CA ALA A 14 -0.70 -4.32 10.13
C ALA A 14 0.38 -4.52 11.19
N ASP A 15 0.72 -5.74 11.63
CA ASP A 15 1.62 -5.94 12.77
C ASP A 15 2.47 -7.21 12.63
N PRO A 16 3.81 -7.09 12.59
CA PRO A 16 4.73 -8.22 12.52
C PRO A 16 4.56 -9.25 13.65
N PHE A 17 4.22 -8.80 14.86
CA PHE A 17 4.01 -9.69 16.01
C PHE A 17 2.76 -10.55 15.83
N VAL A 18 1.68 -9.97 15.34
CA VAL A 18 0.43 -10.70 15.05
C VAL A 18 0.65 -11.70 13.92
N VAL A 19 1.38 -11.30 12.86
CA VAL A 19 1.75 -12.19 11.75
C VAL A 19 2.55 -13.39 12.26
N ASN A 20 3.54 -13.17 13.09
CA ASN A 20 4.39 -14.25 13.62
C ASN A 20 3.59 -15.30 14.41
N ARG A 21 2.60 -14.88 15.18
CA ARG A 21 1.75 -15.77 15.96
C ARG A 21 0.73 -16.55 15.14
N ASN A 22 0.24 -15.97 14.05
CA ASN A 22 -0.90 -16.49 13.28
C ASN A 22 -0.55 -16.69 11.80
N ARG A 23 0.73 -16.96 11.49
CA ARG A 23 1.27 -16.95 10.14
C ARG A 23 0.49 -17.85 9.17
N LEU A 24 0.15 -19.06 9.57
CA LEU A 24 -0.59 -19.99 8.70
C LEU A 24 -2.01 -19.53 8.44
N GLU A 25 -2.68 -18.95 9.43
CA GLU A 25 -4.03 -18.39 9.29
C GLU A 25 -4.03 -17.21 8.32
N PHE A 26 -3.01 -16.33 8.40
CA PHE A 26 -2.84 -15.23 7.46
C PHE A 26 -2.66 -15.73 6.03
N LEU A 27 -1.80 -16.73 5.81
CA LEU A 27 -1.58 -17.31 4.49
C LEU A 27 -2.86 -17.93 3.90
N ASN A 28 -3.63 -18.64 4.71
CA ASN A 28 -4.91 -19.21 4.30
C ASN A 28 -5.92 -18.11 3.96
N MET A 29 -6.02 -17.08 4.80
CA MET A 29 -6.93 -15.95 4.58
C MET A 29 -6.58 -15.19 3.29
N LEU A 30 -5.28 -14.92 3.05
CA LEU A 30 -4.81 -14.29 1.82
C LEU A 30 -5.20 -15.10 0.59
N LYS A 31 -5.02 -16.42 0.62
CA LYS A 31 -5.36 -17.31 -0.48
C LYS A 31 -6.86 -17.40 -0.75
N ASP A 32 -7.65 -17.50 0.31
CA ASP A 32 -9.05 -17.89 0.18
C ASP A 32 -10.02 -16.70 0.09
N SER A 33 -9.62 -15.53 0.63
CA SER A 33 -10.59 -14.48 0.92
C SER A 33 -10.19 -13.08 0.47
N ILE A 34 -8.91 -12.75 0.47
CA ILE A 34 -8.45 -11.38 0.26
C ILE A 34 -8.27 -11.08 -1.23
N ASP A 35 -8.77 -9.93 -1.67
CA ASP A 35 -8.62 -9.43 -3.04
C ASP A 35 -7.46 -8.44 -3.15
N ILE A 36 -7.27 -7.60 -2.11
CA ILE A 36 -6.24 -6.55 -2.08
C ILE A 36 -5.52 -6.60 -0.74
N VAL A 37 -4.19 -6.62 -0.76
CA VAL A 37 -3.38 -6.68 0.45
C VAL A 37 -2.43 -5.49 0.57
N PHE A 38 -2.29 -4.98 1.80
CA PHE A 38 -1.21 -4.08 2.20
C PHE A 38 -0.34 -4.76 3.24
N ALA A 39 0.97 -4.63 3.09
CA ALA A 39 1.94 -5.09 4.06
C ALA A 39 3.18 -4.17 4.04
N ASN A 40 4.04 -4.29 5.05
CA ASN A 40 5.36 -3.71 5.04
C ASN A 40 6.45 -4.78 4.92
N LYS A 41 7.70 -4.35 4.74
CA LYS A 41 8.84 -5.27 4.56
C LYS A 41 9.02 -6.25 5.75
N PRO A 42 9.01 -5.83 7.03
CA PRO A 42 9.07 -6.75 8.17
C PRO A 42 7.94 -7.79 8.20
N GLU A 43 6.72 -7.39 7.89
CA GLU A 43 5.56 -8.29 7.83
C GLU A 43 5.74 -9.35 6.75
N MET A 44 6.21 -8.93 5.57
CA MET A 44 6.50 -9.85 4.44
C MET A 44 7.62 -10.83 4.77
N GLU A 45 8.69 -10.37 5.45
CA GLU A 45 9.79 -11.22 5.87
C GLU A 45 9.31 -12.34 6.80
N ILE A 46 8.43 -12.02 7.76
CA ILE A 46 7.85 -13.00 8.67
C ILE A 46 6.85 -13.90 7.94
N LEU A 47 5.95 -13.33 7.15
CA LEU A 47 4.90 -14.06 6.46
C LEU A 47 5.46 -15.16 5.54
N PHE A 48 6.52 -14.85 4.82
CA PHE A 48 7.14 -15.79 3.86
C PHE A 48 8.44 -16.43 4.36
N ASN A 49 8.89 -16.10 5.58
CA ASN A 49 10.18 -16.52 6.14
C ASN A 49 11.31 -16.26 5.13
N ASN A 50 11.37 -15.08 4.57
CA ASN A 50 12.29 -14.73 3.49
C ASN A 50 12.68 -13.25 3.54
N LYS A 51 13.98 -12.96 3.65
CA LYS A 51 14.52 -11.60 3.66
C LYS A 51 14.58 -10.94 2.28
N ASN A 52 14.50 -11.72 1.21
CA ASN A 52 14.48 -11.18 -0.14
C ASN A 52 13.05 -10.73 -0.48
N ILE A 53 12.87 -9.41 -0.55
CA ILE A 53 11.55 -8.81 -0.74
C ILE A 53 10.95 -9.13 -2.11
N GLU A 54 11.76 -9.18 -3.17
CA GLU A 54 11.30 -9.50 -4.52
C GLU A 54 10.73 -10.93 -4.59
N ASN A 55 11.38 -11.88 -3.91
CA ASN A 55 10.88 -13.25 -3.82
C ASN A 55 9.57 -13.32 -3.02
N SER A 56 9.45 -12.52 -1.95
CA SER A 56 8.23 -12.44 -1.16
C SER A 56 7.08 -11.80 -1.93
N VAL A 57 7.36 -10.77 -2.75
CA VAL A 57 6.37 -10.16 -3.66
C VAL A 57 5.87 -11.18 -4.68
N LYS A 58 6.76 -11.92 -5.34
CA LYS A 58 6.36 -12.98 -6.28
C LYS A 58 5.51 -14.07 -5.63
N LYS A 59 5.75 -14.35 -4.34
CA LYS A 59 4.93 -15.30 -3.59
C LYS A 59 3.55 -14.75 -3.27
N ILE A 60 3.45 -13.51 -2.76
CA ILE A 60 2.14 -12.96 -2.38
C ILE A 60 1.23 -12.75 -3.59
N MET A 61 1.78 -12.44 -4.77
CA MET A 61 1.05 -12.35 -6.03
C MET A 61 0.40 -13.68 -6.45
N GLN A 62 0.84 -14.82 -5.92
CA GLN A 62 0.19 -16.12 -6.13
C GLN A 62 -1.05 -16.34 -5.25
N TYR A 63 -1.22 -15.50 -4.23
CA TYR A 63 -2.33 -15.59 -3.27
C TYR A 63 -3.38 -14.51 -3.49
N VAL A 64 -2.95 -13.30 -3.86
CA VAL A 64 -3.80 -12.11 -3.88
C VAL A 64 -3.63 -11.38 -5.22
N THR A 65 -4.73 -10.93 -5.79
CA THR A 65 -4.74 -10.31 -7.13
C THR A 65 -4.03 -8.96 -7.15
N SER A 66 -4.20 -8.12 -6.12
CA SER A 66 -3.69 -6.76 -6.11
C SER A 66 -3.16 -6.38 -4.73
N GLY A 67 -2.23 -5.44 -4.67
CA GLY A 67 -1.74 -4.96 -3.37
C GLY A 67 -0.51 -4.07 -3.45
N ALA A 68 0.02 -3.78 -2.26
CA ALA A 68 1.25 -3.01 -2.14
C ALA A 68 2.07 -3.42 -0.92
N ILE A 69 3.39 -3.42 -1.10
CA ILE A 69 4.37 -3.66 -0.04
C ILE A 69 5.12 -2.36 0.24
N LYS A 70 4.89 -1.81 1.42
CA LYS A 70 5.49 -0.56 1.90
C LYS A 70 6.95 -0.81 2.32
N LEU A 71 7.89 -0.03 1.80
CA LEU A 71 9.34 -0.20 2.04
C LEU A 71 9.95 0.98 2.82
N GLY A 72 9.11 1.80 3.47
CA GLY A 72 9.54 2.99 4.20
C GLY A 72 10.16 4.04 3.27
N GLU A 73 11.36 4.50 3.59
CA GLU A 73 12.09 5.48 2.80
C GLU A 73 12.47 5.01 1.38
N GLU A 74 12.51 3.70 1.15
CA GLU A 74 12.72 3.12 -0.17
C GLU A 74 11.47 3.19 -1.07
N GLY A 75 10.31 3.62 -0.55
CA GLY A 75 9.06 3.72 -1.28
C GLY A 75 8.15 2.51 -1.13
N ALA A 76 7.72 1.91 -2.23
CA ALA A 76 6.83 0.75 -2.22
C ALA A 76 6.97 -0.11 -3.48
N ILE A 77 6.52 -1.36 -3.39
CA ILE A 77 6.23 -2.21 -4.55
C ILE A 77 4.71 -2.36 -4.62
N VAL A 78 4.13 -1.98 -5.75
CA VAL A 78 2.70 -2.15 -6.02
C VAL A 78 2.51 -3.22 -7.08
N PHE A 79 1.46 -4.03 -6.97
CA PHE A 79 1.19 -5.10 -7.92
C PHE A 79 -0.31 -5.23 -8.23
N ASP A 80 -0.59 -5.70 -9.45
CA ASP A 80 -1.94 -6.06 -9.89
C ASP A 80 -1.83 -7.18 -10.92
N ASN A 81 -2.48 -8.31 -10.66
CA ASN A 81 -2.30 -9.56 -11.39
C ASN A 81 -0.80 -9.95 -11.47
N ASP A 82 -0.26 -10.15 -12.66
CA ASP A 82 1.11 -10.60 -12.89
C ASP A 82 2.11 -9.45 -13.06
N VAL A 83 1.67 -8.20 -12.88
CA VAL A 83 2.48 -6.99 -13.08
C VAL A 83 2.79 -6.34 -11.73
N TYR A 84 4.03 -5.92 -11.55
CA TYR A 84 4.41 -5.10 -10.40
C TYR A 84 5.34 -3.94 -10.79
N TYR A 85 5.27 -2.86 -10.02
CA TYR A 85 6.13 -1.68 -10.16
C TYR A 85 6.73 -1.28 -8.81
N ARG A 86 8.00 -0.88 -8.83
CA ARG A 86 8.63 -0.22 -7.69
C ARG A 86 8.46 1.29 -7.83
N THR A 87 7.99 1.94 -6.78
CA THR A 87 7.87 3.40 -6.69
C THR A 87 8.81 3.90 -5.60
N LEU A 88 9.51 5.00 -5.88
CA LEU A 88 10.41 5.62 -4.91
C LEU A 88 9.66 6.56 -3.98
N ALA A 89 10.11 6.67 -2.74
CA ALA A 89 9.67 7.72 -1.84
C ALA A 89 10.45 9.03 -2.12
N ARG A 90 9.76 10.17 -1.93
CA ARG A 90 10.44 11.46 -1.91
C ARG A 90 11.11 11.64 -0.56
N PRO A 91 12.35 12.18 -0.52
CA PRO A 91 12.93 12.64 0.73
C PRO A 91 12.04 13.74 1.34
N VAL A 92 11.62 13.56 2.57
CA VAL A 92 10.81 14.52 3.32
C VAL A 92 11.29 14.59 4.77
N GLU A 93 11.10 15.74 5.39
CA GLU A 93 11.30 15.87 6.85
C GLU A 93 10.16 15.13 7.56
N VAL A 94 10.52 14.13 8.36
CA VAL A 94 9.57 13.29 9.07
C VAL A 94 9.34 13.86 10.48
N LEU A 95 8.10 14.24 10.76
CA LEU A 95 7.68 14.67 12.09
C LEU A 95 7.00 13.52 12.86
N ASP A 96 6.09 12.79 12.19
CA ASP A 96 5.35 11.69 12.81
C ASP A 96 4.93 10.69 11.73
N THR A 97 5.20 9.41 11.93
CA THR A 97 4.86 8.36 10.95
C THR A 97 3.44 7.80 11.10
N THR A 98 2.69 8.29 12.10
CA THR A 98 1.31 7.85 12.37
C THR A 98 0.41 8.15 11.18
N GLY A 99 -0.32 7.13 10.72
CA GLY A 99 -1.24 7.23 9.58
C GLY A 99 -0.58 7.12 8.20
N ALA A 100 0.74 6.93 8.11
CA ALA A 100 1.43 6.76 6.82
C ALA A 100 0.87 5.58 6.02
N GLY A 101 0.65 4.43 6.67
CA GLY A 101 0.06 3.23 6.08
C GLY A 101 -1.36 3.48 5.58
N ASP A 102 -2.20 4.12 6.40
CA ASP A 102 -3.59 4.42 6.06
C ASP A 102 -3.68 5.39 4.87
N MET A 103 -2.83 6.41 4.87
CA MET A 103 -2.80 7.39 3.78
C MET A 103 -2.27 6.78 2.48
N PHE A 104 -1.30 5.87 2.57
CA PHE A 104 -0.83 5.07 1.43
C PHE A 104 -1.99 4.23 0.86
N ALA A 105 -2.68 3.46 1.72
CA ALA A 105 -3.80 2.63 1.32
C ALA A 105 -4.93 3.45 0.69
N ALA A 106 -5.28 4.60 1.28
CA ALA A 106 -6.28 5.52 0.74
C ALA A 106 -5.91 6.01 -0.67
N GLY A 107 -4.64 6.39 -0.89
CA GLY A 107 -4.13 6.81 -2.20
C GLY A 107 -4.19 5.70 -3.24
N PHE A 108 -3.75 4.51 -2.88
CA PHE A 108 -3.75 3.35 -3.76
C PHE A 108 -5.17 2.94 -4.14
N LEU A 109 -6.07 2.74 -3.17
CA LEU A 109 -7.46 2.36 -3.39
C LEU A 109 -8.23 3.43 -4.19
N SER A 110 -8.02 4.71 -3.88
CA SER A 110 -8.60 5.80 -4.67
C SER A 110 -8.14 5.78 -6.12
N SER A 111 -6.91 5.38 -6.37
CA SER A 111 -6.37 5.25 -7.73
C SER A 111 -6.98 4.08 -8.47
N LEU A 112 -7.10 2.91 -7.82
CA LEU A 112 -7.75 1.74 -8.41
C LEU A 112 -9.21 2.00 -8.79
N THR A 113 -9.98 2.65 -7.91
CA THR A 113 -11.39 2.99 -8.19
C THR A 113 -11.54 3.97 -9.36
N ARG A 114 -10.51 4.77 -9.64
CA ARG A 114 -10.45 5.69 -10.79
C ARG A 114 -9.80 5.09 -12.03
N LYS A 115 -9.45 3.81 -11.99
CA LYS A 115 -8.75 3.11 -13.08
C LYS A 115 -7.45 3.81 -13.51
N ILE A 116 -6.75 4.40 -12.56
CA ILE A 116 -5.43 5.01 -12.79
C ILE A 116 -4.41 3.88 -13.01
N PRO A 117 -3.49 4.00 -13.98
CA PRO A 117 -2.44 3.01 -14.21
C PRO A 117 -1.65 2.67 -12.94
N LEU A 118 -1.29 1.41 -12.78
CA LEU A 118 -0.72 0.86 -11.55
C LEU A 118 0.56 1.58 -11.10
N ASP A 119 1.47 1.90 -12.02
CA ASP A 119 2.70 2.66 -11.75
C ASP A 119 2.39 4.03 -11.16
N ARG A 120 1.38 4.72 -11.69
CA ARG A 120 0.92 6.01 -11.20
C ARG A 120 0.18 5.86 -9.87
N ALA A 121 -0.62 4.81 -9.69
CA ALA A 121 -1.30 4.52 -8.43
C ALA A 121 -0.30 4.37 -7.28
N GLY A 122 0.81 3.66 -7.52
CA GLY A 122 1.92 3.54 -6.57
C GLY A 122 2.56 4.88 -6.22
N LYS A 123 2.83 5.73 -7.22
CA LYS A 123 3.38 7.07 -7.01
C LYS A 123 2.45 7.96 -6.18
N ILE A 124 1.14 7.94 -6.47
CA ILE A 124 0.12 8.66 -5.70
C ILE A 124 0.11 8.20 -4.25
N ALA A 125 0.07 6.89 -4.02
CA ALA A 125 0.05 6.31 -2.68
C ALA A 125 1.30 6.70 -1.87
N THR A 126 2.48 6.57 -2.46
CA THR A 126 3.75 6.93 -1.83
C THR A 126 3.84 8.43 -1.55
N TYR A 127 3.37 9.28 -2.48
CA TYR A 127 3.31 10.73 -2.29
C TYR A 127 2.42 11.10 -1.10
N LEU A 128 1.21 10.53 -1.02
CA LEU A 128 0.26 10.82 0.07
C LEU A 128 0.79 10.36 1.43
N ALA A 129 1.44 9.20 1.49
CA ALA A 129 2.14 8.75 2.69
C ALA A 129 3.25 9.73 3.10
N GLY A 130 3.99 10.30 2.14
CA GLY A 130 4.99 11.34 2.40
C GLY A 130 4.39 12.67 2.89
N GLU A 131 3.16 13.01 2.50
CA GLU A 131 2.51 14.24 2.93
C GLU A 131 1.97 14.16 4.37
N ILE A 132 1.49 12.99 4.81
CA ILE A 132 0.98 12.83 6.18
C ILE A 132 2.11 12.85 7.21
N ILE A 133 3.26 12.28 6.92
CA ILE A 133 4.38 12.21 7.88
C ILE A 133 5.07 13.56 8.13
N LYS A 134 4.70 14.61 7.41
CA LYS A 134 5.14 16.01 7.64
C LYS A 134 4.30 16.76 8.70
N VAL A 135 3.32 16.12 9.29
CA VAL A 135 2.46 16.71 10.30
C VAL A 135 2.41 15.83 11.55
N ASN A 136 2.12 16.41 12.69
CA ASN A 136 1.91 15.65 13.91
C ASN A 136 0.53 14.97 13.88
N GLY A 137 0.50 13.67 14.19
CA GLY A 137 -0.71 12.87 14.22
C GLY A 137 -1.18 12.45 12.81
N ALA A 138 -2.28 11.69 12.76
CA ALA A 138 -2.78 11.04 11.56
C ALA A 138 -3.77 11.90 10.75
N GLN A 139 -3.75 13.23 10.90
CA GLN A 139 -4.74 14.09 10.25
C GLN A 139 -4.10 15.25 9.48
N ILE A 140 -4.41 15.32 8.20
CA ILE A 140 -4.16 16.50 7.35
C ILE A 140 -5.41 17.36 7.32
N SER A 141 -5.25 18.69 7.31
CA SER A 141 -6.40 19.61 7.21
C SER A 141 -7.21 19.36 5.93
N LYS A 142 -8.54 19.49 6.02
CA LYS A 142 -9.44 19.30 4.86
C LYS A 142 -9.01 20.15 3.65
N LYS A 143 -8.62 21.41 3.88
CA LYS A 143 -8.15 22.32 2.82
C LYS A 143 -6.91 21.75 2.11
N LYS A 144 -5.92 21.22 2.87
CA LYS A 144 -4.71 20.63 2.29
C LYS A 144 -5.02 19.34 1.52
N ILE A 145 -5.95 18.50 2.03
CA ILE A 145 -6.40 17.28 1.33
C ILE A 145 -7.01 17.61 -0.02
N GLU A 146 -7.89 18.62 -0.10
CA GLU A 146 -8.53 19.00 -1.36
C GLU A 146 -7.51 19.51 -2.39
N ILE A 147 -6.53 20.30 -1.96
CA ILE A 147 -5.42 20.72 -2.83
C ILE A 147 -4.64 19.51 -3.36
N ILE A 148 -4.22 18.61 -2.46
CA ILE A 148 -3.48 17.39 -2.82
C ILE A 148 -4.30 16.53 -3.81
N LYS A 149 -5.59 16.33 -3.56
CA LYS A 149 -6.46 15.56 -4.47
C LYS A 149 -6.53 16.19 -5.86
N ALA A 150 -6.73 17.50 -5.93
CA ALA A 150 -6.78 18.22 -7.19
C ALA A 150 -5.48 18.08 -7.99
N GLU A 151 -4.35 18.10 -7.32
CA GLU A 151 -3.03 17.94 -7.94
C GLU A 151 -2.79 16.50 -8.41
N VAL A 152 -2.79 15.54 -7.50
CA VAL A 152 -2.32 14.16 -7.78
C VAL A 152 -3.22 13.38 -8.72
N PHE A 153 -4.53 13.70 -8.75
CA PHE A 153 -5.48 13.07 -9.65
C PHE A 153 -5.68 13.82 -10.97
N SER A 154 -5.00 14.97 -11.18
CA SER A 154 -5.00 15.61 -12.48
C SER A 154 -4.19 14.78 -13.49
N SER A 155 -4.61 14.76 -14.76
CA SER A 155 -3.90 14.05 -15.83
C SER A 155 -2.50 14.60 -16.13
N HIS A 156 -2.22 15.84 -15.68
CA HIS A 156 -0.99 16.59 -15.96
C HIS A 156 0.00 16.61 -14.78
N TYR A 157 -0.34 15.97 -13.66
CA TYR A 157 0.56 15.99 -12.50
C TYR A 157 1.76 15.05 -12.73
N GLU A 158 2.95 15.61 -12.75
CA GLU A 158 4.20 14.87 -12.80
C GLU A 158 4.80 14.73 -11.40
N PHE A 159 4.99 13.48 -10.97
CA PHE A 159 5.70 13.20 -9.73
C PHE A 159 7.19 13.42 -9.94
N LYS A 160 7.76 14.45 -9.30
CA LYS A 160 9.21 14.67 -9.23
C LYS A 160 9.76 13.91 -8.02
N PHE A 161 10.48 12.83 -8.28
CA PHE A 161 11.17 12.02 -7.28
C PHE A 161 12.68 12.26 -7.37
#